data_04d2c1a47ed25ebd36973efa26d82fbd
#
_entry.id   04d2c1a47ed25ebd36973efa26d82fbd
#
_cell.length_a   1.000
_cell.length_b   1.000
_cell.length_c   1.000
_cell.angle_alpha   90.00
_cell.angle_beta   90.00
_cell.angle_gamma   90.00
#
_symmetry.space_group_name_H-M   'P 1'
#
loop_
_entity.id
_entity.type
_entity.pdbx_description
1 polymer ?
#
loop_
_entity_poly.entity_id
_entity_poly.type
_entity_poly.pdbx_seq_one_letter_code
_entity_poly.pdbx_strand_id
1 'polypeptide(L)'
;MVEAEEIRRALERVLSTAEFAGSPRLQSFLRYIVEQELDGHGRSIKGKIIATDVYNKELDETGGALNLVRVEARRLRRALENYYSDAGKSDPLRITMQTGGYRPQFEPSVATKPSSGQSQSASSLSGGFWRRKFLLPLIATMLLLACVLGYFGLRGSQSNTQLATAKKPSELAALRERSFTSVQAANLAEQTRGLFFPLFDLRRQAINLETFRYVIDLDPQLAAGYAGSAQVLTLMSLLTSDADASTALVAEALEMAERATTLDPLDGWSQAAHGWTLSVTGDSEGALRRARIALDLSPQDGHTLDLIGITALLANDPLFVSEVSDPDRSRIGIGRFAYNNIYGASQLMLENYDAVIEAFSKAAERGHPVSPPSLFLLATAYHEMGNTAGAEKAVSEMIDTWPNFPAREVVARFFVNDPATRSRVLFVLDTYSPS
;
A
#
# COMPACT_ATOMS: atom_id res chain seq x y z
N MET A 1 4.13 41.20 -0.22
CA MET A 1 3.54 40.47 -1.35
C MET A 1 4.72 39.93 -2.15
N VAL A 2 4.68 38.65 -2.50
CA VAL A 2 5.71 38.05 -3.37
C VAL A 2 5.50 38.60 -4.78
N GLU A 3 6.58 39.03 -5.45
CA GLU A 3 6.48 39.59 -6.78
C GLU A 3 6.14 38.49 -7.83
N ALA A 4 5.30 38.84 -8.80
CA ALA A 4 4.86 37.89 -9.85
C ALA A 4 6.03 37.23 -10.60
N GLU A 5 7.10 37.98 -10.81
CA GLU A 5 8.32 37.51 -11.46
C GLU A 5 9.08 36.47 -10.63
N GLU A 6 9.02 36.60 -9.31
CA GLU A 6 9.62 35.63 -8.39
C GLU A 6 8.84 34.30 -8.38
N ILE A 7 7.51 34.38 -8.46
CA ILE A 7 6.64 33.22 -8.58
C ILE A 7 6.89 32.48 -9.90
N ARG A 8 7.01 33.20 -11.01
CA ARG A 8 7.33 32.59 -12.32
C ARG A 8 8.71 31.90 -12.31
N ARG A 9 9.71 32.51 -11.69
CA ARG A 9 11.01 31.86 -11.53
C ARG A 9 10.95 30.60 -10.67
N ALA A 10 10.15 30.60 -9.63
CA ALA A 10 9.92 29.38 -8.82
C ALA A 10 9.19 28.30 -9.63
N LEU A 11 8.18 28.67 -10.41
CA LEU A 11 7.46 27.77 -11.32
C LEU A 11 8.42 27.09 -12.32
N GLU A 12 9.28 27.85 -13.00
CA GLU A 12 10.20 27.29 -14.00
C GLU A 12 11.25 26.37 -13.36
N ARG A 13 11.71 26.65 -12.11
CA ARG A 13 12.59 25.72 -11.37
C ARG A 13 11.90 24.38 -11.13
N VAL A 14 10.66 24.39 -10.65
CA VAL A 14 9.86 23.17 -10.44
C VAL A 14 9.68 22.40 -11.74
N LEU A 15 9.24 23.08 -12.81
CA LEU A 15 8.93 22.45 -14.10
C LEU A 15 10.16 21.87 -14.81
N SER A 16 11.38 22.39 -14.53
CA SER A 16 12.63 21.91 -15.11
C SER A 16 13.15 20.61 -14.50
N THR A 17 12.56 20.14 -13.39
CA THR A 17 13.01 18.90 -12.73
C THR A 17 12.58 17.64 -13.47
N ALA A 18 13.33 16.57 -13.30
CA ALA A 18 13.06 15.28 -13.97
C ALA A 18 11.65 14.74 -13.67
N GLU A 19 11.14 14.98 -12.46
CA GLU A 19 9.80 14.56 -12.03
C GLU A 19 8.69 15.25 -12.84
N PHE A 20 8.84 16.55 -13.14
CA PHE A 20 7.89 17.31 -13.94
C PHE A 20 8.18 17.19 -15.44
N ALA A 21 9.44 17.12 -15.87
CA ALA A 21 9.82 16.99 -17.27
C ALA A 21 9.24 15.74 -17.94
N GLY A 22 9.11 14.65 -17.19
CA GLY A 22 8.49 13.41 -17.66
C GLY A 22 6.96 13.40 -17.67
N SER A 23 6.28 14.49 -17.24
CA SER A 23 4.83 14.53 -17.11
C SER A 23 4.21 15.82 -17.66
N PRO A 24 3.99 15.92 -18.99
CA PRO A 24 3.41 17.12 -19.65
C PRO A 24 2.07 17.56 -19.02
N ARG A 25 1.26 16.62 -18.56
CA ARG A 25 -0.02 16.92 -17.91
C ARG A 25 0.14 17.66 -16.57
N LEU A 26 1.12 17.25 -15.75
CA LEU A 26 1.40 17.96 -14.50
C LEU A 26 2.00 19.34 -14.74
N GLN A 27 2.86 19.46 -15.76
CA GLN A 27 3.40 20.77 -16.17
C GLN A 27 2.28 21.73 -16.59
N SER A 28 1.40 21.27 -17.48
CA SER A 28 0.27 22.09 -17.96
C SER A 28 -0.65 22.48 -16.80
N PHE A 29 -0.92 21.57 -15.88
CA PHE A 29 -1.76 21.85 -14.72
C PHE A 29 -1.12 22.88 -13.79
N LEU A 30 0.13 22.67 -13.40
CA LEU A 30 0.83 23.60 -12.49
C LEU A 30 0.96 24.98 -13.12
N ARG A 31 1.37 25.06 -14.38
CA ARG A 31 1.48 26.32 -15.12
C ARG A 31 0.14 27.04 -15.17
N TYR A 32 -0.93 26.35 -15.53
CA TYR A 32 -2.27 26.92 -15.62
C TYR A 32 -2.72 27.53 -14.28
N ILE A 33 -2.65 26.80 -13.17
CA ILE A 33 -3.13 27.33 -11.88
C ILE A 33 -2.29 28.49 -11.35
N VAL A 34 -0.97 28.47 -11.60
CA VAL A 34 -0.09 29.58 -11.20
C VAL A 34 -0.38 30.83 -12.01
N GLU A 35 -0.49 30.76 -13.33
CA GLU A 35 -0.80 31.92 -14.16
C GLU A 35 -2.20 32.46 -13.85
N GLN A 36 -3.22 31.61 -13.70
CA GLN A 36 -4.57 32.04 -13.29
C GLN A 36 -4.58 32.77 -11.93
N GLU A 37 -3.75 32.36 -10.99
CA GLU A 37 -3.61 33.08 -9.72
C GLU A 37 -2.93 34.44 -9.88
N LEU A 38 -1.87 34.51 -10.72
CA LEU A 38 -1.15 35.75 -11.02
C LEU A 38 -2.01 36.76 -11.77
N ASP A 39 -2.90 36.27 -12.64
CA ASP A 39 -3.86 37.11 -13.41
C ASP A 39 -5.06 37.56 -12.55
N GLY A 40 -5.09 37.19 -11.26
CA GLY A 40 -6.18 37.56 -10.35
C GLY A 40 -7.41 36.66 -10.44
N HIS A 41 -7.39 35.62 -11.26
CA HIS A 41 -8.50 34.71 -11.50
C HIS A 41 -8.50 33.48 -10.54
N GLY A 42 -7.71 33.49 -9.49
CA GLY A 42 -7.54 32.36 -8.55
C GLY A 42 -8.84 31.83 -7.96
N ARG A 43 -9.87 32.68 -7.77
CA ARG A 43 -11.21 32.25 -7.30
C ARG A 43 -11.99 31.44 -8.34
N SER A 44 -11.63 31.56 -9.61
CA SER A 44 -12.25 30.85 -10.73
C SER A 44 -11.62 29.48 -10.99
N ILE A 45 -10.52 29.13 -10.33
CA ILE A 45 -9.85 27.84 -10.49
C ILE A 45 -10.72 26.74 -9.87
N LYS A 46 -11.56 26.13 -10.73
CA LYS A 46 -12.46 25.03 -10.36
C LYS A 46 -12.18 23.80 -11.23
N GLY A 47 -12.46 22.61 -10.68
CA GLY A 47 -12.21 21.36 -11.37
C GLY A 47 -12.83 21.28 -12.77
N LYS A 48 -14.03 21.87 -12.96
CA LYS A 48 -14.71 21.93 -14.27
C LYS A 48 -13.89 22.71 -15.30
N ILE A 49 -13.39 23.87 -14.90
CA ILE A 49 -12.61 24.76 -15.77
C ILE A 49 -11.26 24.12 -16.12
N ILE A 50 -10.59 23.51 -15.12
CA ILE A 50 -9.34 22.77 -15.37
C ILE A 50 -9.56 21.60 -16.33
N ALA A 51 -10.67 20.87 -16.21
CA ALA A 51 -11.00 19.78 -17.13
C ALA A 51 -11.07 20.25 -18.59
N THR A 52 -11.71 21.38 -18.82
CA THR A 52 -11.87 21.97 -20.16
C THR A 52 -10.57 22.61 -20.65
N ASP A 53 -10.00 23.52 -19.87
CA ASP A 53 -8.91 24.41 -20.33
C ASP A 53 -7.55 23.71 -20.37
N VAL A 54 -7.30 22.77 -19.43
CA VAL A 54 -6.00 22.08 -19.35
C VAL A 54 -6.03 20.74 -20.07
N TYR A 55 -7.16 20.01 -20.01
CA TYR A 55 -7.24 18.65 -20.52
C TYR A 55 -8.12 18.48 -21.75
N ASN A 56 -8.72 19.55 -22.27
CA ASN A 56 -9.66 19.52 -23.41
C ASN A 56 -10.74 18.45 -23.25
N LYS A 57 -11.26 18.28 -22.00
CA LYS A 57 -12.32 17.33 -21.71
C LYS A 57 -13.64 18.05 -21.56
N GLU A 58 -14.60 17.69 -22.38
CA GLU A 58 -15.99 18.12 -22.18
C GLU A 58 -16.52 17.49 -20.90
N LEU A 59 -17.40 18.25 -20.23
CA LEU A 59 -18.04 17.78 -19.00
C LEU A 59 -19.12 16.77 -19.38
N ASP A 60 -18.85 15.51 -19.08
CA ASP A 60 -19.78 14.41 -19.23
C ASP A 60 -20.65 14.22 -17.96
N GLU A 61 -21.84 13.65 -18.14
CA GLU A 61 -22.75 13.34 -17.02
C GLU A 61 -22.17 12.29 -16.07
N THR A 62 -21.17 11.51 -16.52
CA THR A 62 -20.51 10.45 -15.75
C THR A 62 -19.47 10.98 -14.78
N GLY A 63 -19.09 12.26 -14.87
CA GLY A 63 -18.10 12.90 -13.97
C GLY A 63 -16.67 12.46 -14.23
N GLY A 64 -16.38 11.75 -15.32
CA GLY A 64 -15.05 11.26 -15.68
C GLY A 64 -14.01 12.35 -15.79
N ALA A 65 -14.39 13.49 -16.41
CA ALA A 65 -13.53 14.68 -16.54
C ALA A 65 -13.15 15.28 -15.17
N LEU A 66 -14.08 15.32 -14.22
CA LEU A 66 -13.82 15.80 -12.86
C LEU A 66 -12.96 14.84 -12.05
N ASN A 67 -13.13 13.53 -12.24
CA ASN A 67 -12.29 12.53 -11.60
C ASN A 67 -10.85 12.61 -12.10
N LEU A 68 -10.63 12.80 -13.40
CA LEU A 68 -9.31 13.06 -13.95
C LEU A 68 -8.63 14.23 -13.23
N VAL A 69 -9.31 15.38 -13.10
CA VAL A 69 -8.74 16.56 -12.42
C VAL A 69 -8.41 16.28 -10.96
N ARG A 70 -9.26 15.51 -10.25
CA ARG A 70 -8.99 15.13 -8.84
C ARG A 70 -7.74 14.25 -8.71
N VAL A 71 -7.58 13.28 -9.62
CA VAL A 71 -6.40 12.40 -9.65
C VAL A 71 -5.14 13.20 -9.94
N GLU A 72 -5.16 14.03 -10.99
CA GLU A 72 -4.01 14.86 -11.36
C GLU A 72 -3.67 15.91 -10.28
N ALA A 73 -4.65 16.47 -9.59
CA ALA A 73 -4.42 17.38 -8.47
C ALA A 73 -3.75 16.68 -7.28
N ARG A 74 -4.15 15.43 -6.98
CA ARG A 74 -3.49 14.61 -5.94
C ARG A 74 -2.04 14.31 -6.32
N ARG A 75 -1.82 13.97 -7.58
CA ARG A 75 -0.51 13.69 -8.14
C ARG A 75 0.39 14.93 -8.12
N LEU A 76 -0.16 16.11 -8.48
CA LEU A 76 0.54 17.39 -8.45
C LEU A 76 0.98 17.78 -7.02
N ARG A 77 0.11 17.62 -6.01
CA ARG A 77 0.48 17.87 -4.61
C ARG A 77 1.66 17.02 -4.19
N ARG A 78 1.61 15.73 -4.49
CA ARG A 78 2.68 14.79 -4.14
C ARG A 78 4.00 15.13 -4.85
N ALA A 79 3.94 15.53 -6.13
CA ALA A 79 5.12 15.95 -6.88
C ALA A 79 5.75 17.23 -6.30
N LEU A 80 4.93 18.20 -5.88
CA LEU A 80 5.40 19.40 -5.19
C LEU A 80 6.02 19.08 -3.82
N GLU A 81 5.40 18.20 -3.03
CA GLU A 81 5.93 17.75 -1.74
C GLU A 81 7.29 17.05 -1.90
N ASN A 82 7.42 16.15 -2.87
CA ASN A 82 8.68 15.48 -3.19
C ASN A 82 9.75 16.49 -3.60
N TYR A 83 9.43 17.40 -4.52
CA TYR A 83 10.34 18.44 -4.97
C TYR A 83 10.90 19.27 -3.80
N TYR A 84 10.03 19.79 -2.93
CA TYR A 84 10.45 20.62 -1.80
C TYR A 84 11.05 19.81 -0.63
N SER A 85 10.94 18.50 -0.65
CA SER A 85 11.64 17.62 0.31
C SER A 85 13.08 17.32 -0.11
N ASP A 86 13.40 17.43 -1.38
CA ASP A 86 14.70 17.09 -1.97
C ASP A 86 15.30 18.29 -2.74
N ALA A 87 15.12 18.36 -4.05
CA ALA A 87 15.79 19.31 -4.94
C ALA A 87 15.44 20.78 -4.64
N GLY A 88 14.22 21.07 -4.26
CA GLY A 88 13.70 22.42 -3.92
C GLY A 88 13.79 22.79 -2.44
N LYS A 89 14.50 22.01 -1.62
CA LYS A 89 14.56 22.21 -0.16
C LYS A 89 15.08 23.61 0.25
N SER A 90 15.99 24.15 -0.54
CA SER A 90 16.60 25.47 -0.31
C SER A 90 15.98 26.60 -1.15
N ASP A 91 14.90 26.34 -1.87
CA ASP A 91 14.24 27.35 -2.67
C ASP A 91 13.70 28.49 -1.81
N PRO A 92 13.87 29.74 -2.23
CA PRO A 92 13.42 30.92 -1.48
C PRO A 92 11.89 31.05 -1.43
N LEU A 93 11.18 30.41 -2.37
CA LEU A 93 9.72 30.43 -2.49
C LEU A 93 9.19 29.04 -2.76
N ARG A 94 8.17 28.62 -2.00
CA ARG A 94 7.44 27.36 -2.18
C ARG A 94 6.10 27.61 -2.82
N ILE A 95 5.77 26.79 -3.82
CA ILE A 95 4.44 26.71 -4.44
C ILE A 95 3.74 25.49 -3.81
N THR A 96 2.63 25.73 -3.12
CA THR A 96 1.83 24.67 -2.49
C THR A 96 0.38 24.70 -2.99
N MET A 97 -0.35 23.61 -2.80
CA MET A 97 -1.77 23.52 -3.14
C MET A 97 -2.53 22.73 -2.06
N GLN A 98 -3.45 23.38 -1.37
CA GLN A 98 -4.19 22.78 -0.26
C GLN A 98 -5.10 21.61 -0.71
N THR A 99 -5.31 20.67 0.20
CA THR A 99 -6.27 19.56 0.01
C THR A 99 -7.69 20.13 -0.06
N GLY A 100 -8.47 19.65 -1.05
CA GLY A 100 -9.83 20.12 -1.27
C GLY A 100 -9.97 21.32 -2.21
N GLY A 101 -8.87 21.97 -2.60
CA GLY A 101 -8.85 23.10 -3.55
C GLY A 101 -7.84 22.91 -4.68
N TYR A 102 -7.88 23.80 -5.69
CA TYR A 102 -6.95 23.83 -6.82
C TYR A 102 -6.15 25.12 -6.88
N ARG A 103 -6.41 26.05 -5.97
CA ARG A 103 -5.74 27.35 -5.91
C ARG A 103 -4.33 27.17 -5.35
N PRO A 104 -3.28 27.66 -6.04
CA PRO A 104 -1.92 27.62 -5.51
C PRO A 104 -1.73 28.66 -4.41
N GLN A 105 -0.80 28.37 -3.51
CA GLN A 105 -0.33 29.27 -2.46
C GLN A 105 1.18 29.45 -2.60
N PHE A 106 1.67 30.64 -2.30
CA PHE A 106 3.07 31.01 -2.43
C PHE A 106 3.62 31.39 -1.08
N GLU A 107 4.49 30.56 -0.53
CA GLU A 107 5.04 30.71 0.81
C GLU A 107 6.53 31.01 0.73
N PRO A 108 7.01 32.15 1.28
CA PRO A 108 8.45 32.38 1.42
C PRO A 108 9.06 31.29 2.28
N SER A 109 10.13 30.66 1.79
CA SER A 109 10.88 29.68 2.58
C SER A 109 11.60 30.42 3.69
N VAL A 110 11.21 30.20 4.95
CA VAL A 110 11.94 30.71 6.11
C VAL A 110 13.24 29.93 6.22
N ALA A 111 14.30 30.42 5.60
CA ALA A 111 15.64 29.94 5.88
C ALA A 111 15.86 30.13 7.37
N THR A 112 16.01 29.05 8.10
CA THR A 112 16.39 29.06 9.52
C THR A 112 17.77 29.71 9.62
N LYS A 113 17.84 31.02 9.85
CA LYS A 113 19.07 31.70 10.29
C LYS A 113 19.40 31.11 11.65
N PRO A 114 20.64 30.69 11.90
CA PRO A 114 21.06 30.35 13.25
C PRO A 114 20.94 31.64 14.10
N SER A 115 20.20 31.54 15.18
CA SER A 115 19.99 32.63 16.13
C SER A 115 21.33 33.05 16.72
N SER A 116 21.74 34.24 16.38
CA SER A 116 22.80 34.97 17.08
C SER A 116 22.28 35.39 18.44
N GLY A 117 22.64 34.64 19.47
CA GLY A 117 22.53 35.07 20.87
C GLY A 117 23.71 35.95 21.24
N GLN A 118 23.39 37.02 21.83
CA GLN A 118 24.06 38.22 22.32
C GLN A 118 25.47 38.04 22.86
N SER A 119 26.22 39.05 22.49
CA SER A 119 27.48 39.57 23.03
C SER A 119 27.55 39.66 24.55
N GLN A 120 28.65 39.29 25.11
CA GLN A 120 29.27 40.09 26.17
C GLN A 120 30.80 40.08 25.99
N SER A 121 31.32 41.30 26.07
CA SER A 121 32.67 41.75 25.96
C SER A 121 33.56 41.20 27.07
N ALA A 122 34.83 40.89 26.78
CA ALA A 122 35.98 41.38 27.51
C ALA A 122 37.30 40.98 26.89
N SER A 123 38.04 42.03 26.51
CA SER A 123 39.49 42.28 26.63
C SER A 123 40.53 41.20 26.26
N SER A 124 41.23 41.58 25.21
CA SER A 124 42.71 41.52 24.98
C SER A 124 43.55 40.74 25.97
N LEU A 125 44.42 39.86 25.44
CA LEU A 125 45.88 39.95 25.67
C LEU A 125 46.62 39.07 24.66
N SER A 126 47.70 39.64 24.16
CA SER A 126 48.69 39.15 23.25
C SER A 126 49.40 37.87 23.69
N GLY A 127 49.81 37.04 22.73
CA GLY A 127 50.77 35.96 23.01
C GLY A 127 50.96 35.06 21.81
N GLY A 128 52.05 35.33 21.09
CA GLY A 128 52.39 34.80 19.82
C GLY A 128 53.05 33.42 19.82
N PHE A 129 53.23 32.94 18.64
CA PHE A 129 54.35 32.19 18.13
C PHE A 129 54.48 30.69 18.28
N TRP A 130 53.46 29.93 18.74
CA TRP A 130 53.64 28.46 18.83
C TRP A 130 52.61 27.60 18.06
N ARG A 131 51.98 28.14 17.02
CA ARG A 131 50.86 27.47 16.32
C ARG A 131 51.21 26.74 15.02
N ARG A 132 52.50 26.63 14.63
CA ARG A 132 52.85 26.07 13.30
C ARG A 132 53.21 24.57 13.25
N LYS A 133 53.37 23.90 14.40
CA LYS A 133 53.82 22.48 14.42
C LYS A 133 52.73 21.45 14.64
N PHE A 134 51.47 21.84 14.93
CA PHE A 134 50.36 20.89 15.15
C PHE A 134 49.26 20.91 14.07
N LEU A 135 49.35 21.77 13.07
CA LEU A 135 48.36 21.85 11.96
C LEU A 135 48.56 20.76 10.90
N LEU A 136 49.81 20.32 10.67
CA LEU A 136 50.09 19.29 9.67
C LEU A 136 49.52 17.90 10.01
N PRO A 137 49.61 17.37 11.25
CA PRO A 137 48.99 16.09 11.57
C PRO A 137 47.45 16.15 11.61
N LEU A 138 46.84 17.30 11.96
CA LEU A 138 45.40 17.48 11.98
C LEU A 138 44.80 17.50 10.56
N ILE A 139 45.48 18.11 9.60
CA ILE A 139 45.08 18.12 8.19
C ILE A 139 45.22 16.72 7.58
N ALA A 140 46.30 15.99 7.94
CA ALA A 140 46.48 14.62 7.47
C ALA A 140 45.40 13.67 8.01
N THR A 141 45.05 13.80 9.29
CA THR A 141 43.95 12.98 9.89
C THR A 141 42.59 13.35 9.32
N MET A 142 42.32 14.64 9.05
CA MET A 142 41.07 15.06 8.40
C MET A 142 40.96 14.57 6.96
N LEU A 143 42.06 14.59 6.19
CA LEU A 143 42.12 14.04 4.84
C LEU A 143 41.92 12.51 4.83
N LEU A 144 42.49 11.80 5.79
CA LEU A 144 42.35 10.36 5.93
C LEU A 144 40.93 10.00 6.34
N LEU A 145 40.31 10.77 7.24
CA LEU A 145 38.90 10.62 7.63
C LEU A 145 37.97 10.93 6.46
N ALA A 146 38.25 11.96 5.67
CA ALA A 146 37.49 12.29 4.47
C ALA A 146 37.60 11.20 3.38
N CYS A 147 38.81 10.60 3.21
CA CYS A 147 38.99 9.47 2.31
C CYS A 147 38.26 8.21 2.78
N VAL A 148 38.25 7.92 4.09
CA VAL A 148 37.51 6.79 4.67
C VAL A 148 35.99 7.01 4.56
N LEU A 149 35.49 8.20 4.87
CA LEU A 149 34.08 8.56 4.71
C LEU A 149 33.71 8.58 3.23
N GLY A 150 34.55 9.04 2.32
CA GLY A 150 34.35 8.96 0.87
C GLY A 150 34.31 7.52 0.37
N TYR A 151 35.23 6.67 0.86
CA TYR A 151 35.23 5.24 0.51
C TYR A 151 33.99 4.49 1.01
N PHE A 152 33.54 4.76 2.24
CA PHE A 152 32.30 4.19 2.77
C PHE A 152 31.04 4.81 2.14
N GLY A 153 31.09 6.11 1.80
CA GLY A 153 30.01 6.80 1.07
C GLY A 153 29.84 6.25 -0.36
N LEU A 154 30.96 6.00 -1.06
CA LEU A 154 30.92 5.41 -2.40
C LEU A 154 30.51 3.92 -2.38
N ARG A 155 30.87 3.17 -1.33
CA ARG A 155 30.41 1.77 -1.17
C ARG A 155 28.97 1.67 -0.69
N GLY A 156 28.51 2.58 0.18
CA GLY A 156 27.11 2.68 0.62
C GLY A 156 26.19 3.16 -0.49
N SER A 157 26.69 4.01 -1.41
CA SER A 157 25.90 4.52 -2.54
C SER A 157 25.68 3.48 -3.64
N GLN A 158 26.50 2.43 -3.73
CA GLN A 158 26.27 1.35 -4.70
C GLN A 158 25.21 0.34 -4.23
N SER A 159 24.86 0.32 -2.94
CA SER A 159 23.84 -0.60 -2.42
C SER A 159 22.44 -0.01 -2.33
N ASN A 160 22.27 1.31 -2.42
CA ASN A 160 20.96 1.96 -2.28
C ASN A 160 20.42 2.61 -3.58
N THR A 161 21.14 2.54 -4.70
CA THR A 161 20.67 3.12 -5.97
C THR A 161 20.04 2.08 -6.90
N GLN A 162 19.81 0.85 -6.44
CA GLN A 162 19.11 -0.19 -7.22
C GLN A 162 17.66 -0.42 -6.83
N LEU A 163 17.06 0.40 -5.97
CA LEU A 163 15.65 0.25 -5.56
C LEU A 163 14.72 1.38 -6.03
N ALA A 164 15.20 2.33 -6.83
CA ALA A 164 14.30 3.09 -7.70
C ALA A 164 14.23 2.29 -9.00
N THR A 165 13.20 1.46 -9.16
CA THR A 165 12.91 0.65 -10.34
C THR A 165 12.88 1.54 -11.60
N ALA A 166 14.03 1.77 -12.21
CA ALA A 166 14.06 2.01 -13.64
C ALA A 166 13.52 0.71 -14.27
N LYS A 167 12.25 0.70 -14.68
CA LYS A 167 11.68 -0.38 -15.50
C LYS A 167 12.69 -0.67 -16.60
N LYS A 168 13.10 -1.93 -16.73
CA LYS A 168 14.08 -2.35 -17.73
C LYS A 168 13.65 -1.80 -19.10
N PRO A 169 14.57 -1.40 -19.98
CA PRO A 169 14.22 -0.92 -21.34
C PRO A 169 13.28 -1.88 -22.09
N SER A 170 13.36 -3.19 -21.81
CA SER A 170 12.45 -4.21 -22.31
C SER A 170 11.01 -4.07 -21.79
N GLU A 171 10.80 -3.65 -20.53
CA GLU A 171 9.45 -3.40 -19.99
C GLU A 171 8.84 -2.13 -20.59
N LEU A 172 9.64 -1.10 -20.82
CA LEU A 172 9.19 0.13 -21.51
C LEU A 172 8.87 -0.12 -22.98
N ALA A 173 9.59 -1.00 -23.66
CA ALA A 173 9.29 -1.43 -25.02
C ALA A 173 7.98 -2.23 -25.06
N ALA A 174 7.80 -3.20 -24.16
CA ALA A 174 6.57 -3.98 -24.03
C ALA A 174 5.34 -3.12 -23.68
N LEU A 175 5.52 -2.07 -22.86
CA LEU A 175 4.46 -1.10 -22.54
C LEU A 175 4.09 -0.23 -23.74
N ARG A 176 5.02 0.05 -24.66
CA ARG A 176 4.74 0.81 -25.90
C ARG A 176 3.99 -0.02 -26.94
N GLU A 177 4.18 -1.34 -26.92
CA GLU A 177 3.47 -2.28 -27.79
C GLU A 177 2.05 -2.60 -27.30
N ARG A 178 1.75 -2.38 -26.03
CA ARG A 178 0.40 -2.58 -25.48
C ARG A 178 -0.56 -1.54 -26.00
N SER A 179 -1.76 -1.97 -26.37
CA SER A 179 -2.85 -1.07 -26.72
C SER A 179 -3.22 -0.17 -25.53
N PHE A 180 -3.81 1.00 -25.80
CA PHE A 180 -4.32 1.88 -24.74
C PHE A 180 -5.29 1.13 -23.81
N THR A 181 -6.09 0.24 -24.36
CA THR A 181 -7.06 -0.60 -23.62
C THR A 181 -6.36 -1.56 -22.65
N SER A 182 -5.27 -2.21 -23.07
CA SER A 182 -4.49 -3.09 -22.18
C SER A 182 -3.86 -2.34 -21.00
N VAL A 183 -3.38 -1.10 -21.23
CA VAL A 183 -2.86 -0.26 -20.14
C VAL A 183 -3.97 0.16 -19.18
N GLN A 184 -5.15 0.48 -19.69
CA GLN A 184 -6.33 0.78 -18.89
C GLN A 184 -6.75 -0.44 -18.05
N ALA A 185 -6.82 -1.62 -18.66
CA ALA A 185 -7.14 -2.88 -17.99
C ALA A 185 -6.17 -3.17 -16.84
N ALA A 186 -4.85 -3.06 -17.08
CA ALA A 186 -3.84 -3.29 -16.06
C ALA A 186 -3.95 -2.30 -14.88
N ASN A 187 -4.18 -1.02 -15.15
CA ASN A 187 -4.38 -0.02 -14.10
C ASN A 187 -5.65 -0.27 -13.29
N LEU A 188 -6.74 -0.69 -13.95
CA LEU A 188 -8.00 -1.01 -13.27
C LEU A 188 -7.86 -2.25 -12.39
N ALA A 189 -7.18 -3.29 -12.87
CA ALA A 189 -6.89 -4.49 -12.08
C ALA A 189 -6.12 -4.17 -10.80
N GLU A 190 -5.04 -3.37 -10.90
CA GLU A 190 -4.22 -3.00 -9.75
C GLU A 190 -4.98 -2.13 -8.74
N GLN A 191 -5.82 -1.19 -9.20
CA GLN A 191 -6.66 -0.39 -8.32
C GLN A 191 -7.70 -1.25 -7.59
N THR A 192 -8.33 -2.19 -8.30
CA THR A 192 -9.34 -3.10 -7.74
C THR A 192 -8.72 -4.06 -6.73
N ARG A 193 -7.52 -4.55 -7.00
CA ARG A 193 -6.73 -5.36 -6.08
C ARG A 193 -6.52 -4.66 -4.74
N GLY A 194 -6.22 -3.35 -4.75
CA GLY A 194 -6.10 -2.52 -3.55
C GLY A 194 -7.41 -2.32 -2.76
N LEU A 195 -8.56 -2.65 -3.34
CA LEU A 195 -9.89 -2.55 -2.71
C LEU A 195 -10.40 -3.87 -2.10
N PHE A 196 -9.59 -4.91 -2.10
CA PHE A 196 -9.98 -6.23 -1.61
C PHE A 196 -10.35 -6.23 -0.12
N PHE A 197 -9.70 -5.41 0.69
CA PHE A 197 -10.07 -5.24 2.09
C PHE A 197 -11.05 -4.07 2.30
N PRO A 198 -12.07 -4.22 3.16
CA PRO A 198 -12.36 -5.34 4.08
C PRO A 198 -12.96 -6.55 3.35
N LEU A 199 -12.46 -7.76 3.71
CA LEU A 199 -12.81 -9.03 3.07
C LEU A 199 -14.29 -9.36 3.16
N PHE A 200 -14.92 -9.09 4.30
CA PHE A 200 -16.25 -9.58 4.67
C PHE A 200 -17.40 -8.66 4.21
N ASP A 201 -17.13 -7.65 3.38
CA ASP A 201 -18.13 -6.85 2.69
C ASP A 201 -18.50 -7.49 1.35
N LEU A 202 -19.46 -8.44 1.36
CA LEU A 202 -19.88 -9.18 0.17
C LEU A 202 -20.38 -8.29 -0.99
N ARG A 203 -20.96 -7.11 -0.69
CA ARG A 203 -21.39 -6.19 -1.75
C ARG A 203 -20.17 -5.58 -2.46
N ARG A 204 -19.15 -5.22 -1.71
CA ARG A 204 -17.88 -4.74 -2.27
C ARG A 204 -17.21 -5.84 -3.08
N GLN A 205 -17.18 -7.08 -2.58
CA GLN A 205 -16.59 -8.19 -3.32
C GLN A 205 -17.32 -8.47 -4.63
N ALA A 206 -18.63 -8.37 -4.67
CA ALA A 206 -19.40 -8.47 -5.92
C ALA A 206 -19.00 -7.37 -6.93
N ILE A 207 -18.82 -6.11 -6.48
CA ILE A 207 -18.33 -5.02 -7.33
C ILE A 207 -16.91 -5.29 -7.83
N ASN A 208 -16.03 -5.79 -6.96
CA ASN A 208 -14.66 -6.16 -7.34
C ASN A 208 -14.66 -7.26 -8.41
N LEU A 209 -15.50 -8.28 -8.27
CA LEU A 209 -15.63 -9.36 -9.25
C LEU A 209 -16.07 -8.82 -10.62
N GLU A 210 -17.13 -8.01 -10.66
CA GLU A 210 -17.58 -7.40 -11.91
C GLU A 210 -16.50 -6.49 -12.53
N THR A 211 -15.71 -5.81 -11.70
CA THR A 211 -14.60 -4.99 -12.19
C THR A 211 -13.50 -5.87 -12.80
N PHE A 212 -13.16 -7.01 -12.18
CA PHE A 212 -12.18 -7.94 -12.77
C PHE A 212 -12.71 -8.61 -14.04
N ARG A 213 -14.00 -8.94 -14.12
CA ARG A 213 -14.64 -9.43 -15.35
C ARG A 213 -14.53 -8.37 -16.46
N TYR A 214 -14.79 -7.10 -16.15
CA TYR A 214 -14.60 -6.01 -17.10
C TYR A 214 -13.13 -5.84 -17.52
N VAL A 215 -12.17 -6.08 -16.63
CA VAL A 215 -10.72 -6.13 -16.99
C VAL A 215 -10.47 -7.23 -18.02
N ILE A 216 -11.08 -8.41 -17.88
CA ILE A 216 -10.98 -9.51 -18.85
C ILE A 216 -11.59 -9.10 -20.19
N ASP A 217 -12.74 -8.41 -20.19
CA ASP A 217 -13.37 -7.91 -21.43
C ASP A 217 -12.48 -6.89 -22.15
N LEU A 218 -11.79 -6.02 -21.40
CA LEU A 218 -10.86 -5.03 -21.96
C LEU A 218 -9.59 -5.66 -22.53
N ASP A 219 -9.05 -6.69 -21.87
CA ASP A 219 -7.84 -7.39 -22.31
C ASP A 219 -7.88 -8.87 -21.89
N PRO A 220 -8.41 -9.78 -22.75
CA PRO A 220 -8.50 -11.21 -22.45
C PRO A 220 -7.15 -11.93 -22.33
N GLN A 221 -6.03 -11.25 -22.61
CA GLN A 221 -4.69 -11.80 -22.44
C GLN A 221 -4.00 -11.29 -21.16
N LEU A 222 -4.66 -10.45 -20.36
CA LEU A 222 -4.13 -9.93 -19.11
C LEU A 222 -4.45 -10.88 -17.95
N ALA A 223 -3.44 -11.56 -17.41
CA ALA A 223 -3.57 -12.52 -16.30
C ALA A 223 -4.23 -11.91 -15.05
N ALA A 224 -4.00 -10.62 -14.78
CA ALA A 224 -4.51 -9.90 -13.61
C ALA A 224 -6.04 -9.91 -13.47
N GLY A 225 -6.79 -9.86 -14.58
CA GLY A 225 -8.26 -9.97 -14.54
C GLY A 225 -8.73 -11.31 -14.03
N TYR A 226 -8.10 -12.38 -14.49
CA TYR A 226 -8.39 -13.76 -14.09
C TYR A 226 -7.92 -14.04 -12.66
N ALA A 227 -6.72 -13.58 -12.26
CA ALA A 227 -6.22 -13.73 -10.89
C ALA A 227 -7.13 -13.02 -9.88
N GLY A 228 -7.57 -11.79 -10.19
CA GLY A 228 -8.50 -11.06 -9.35
C GLY A 228 -9.88 -11.71 -9.26
N SER A 229 -10.42 -12.23 -10.37
CA SER A 229 -11.67 -12.99 -10.38
C SER A 229 -11.56 -14.25 -9.51
N ALA A 230 -10.52 -15.05 -9.67
CA ALA A 230 -10.26 -16.25 -8.89
C ALA A 230 -10.21 -15.93 -7.38
N GLN A 231 -9.47 -14.89 -7.02
CA GLN A 231 -9.34 -14.42 -5.65
C GLN A 231 -10.69 -14.05 -5.02
N VAL A 232 -11.53 -13.30 -5.73
CA VAL A 232 -12.84 -12.88 -5.21
C VAL A 232 -13.81 -14.04 -5.14
N LEU A 233 -13.86 -14.88 -6.17
CA LEU A 233 -14.72 -16.07 -6.21
C LEU A 233 -14.39 -17.05 -5.08
N THR A 234 -13.11 -17.31 -4.83
CA THR A 234 -12.65 -18.13 -3.71
C THR A 234 -13.11 -17.57 -2.36
N LEU A 235 -13.00 -16.25 -2.16
CA LEU A 235 -13.51 -15.62 -0.94
C LEU A 235 -15.03 -15.79 -0.81
N MET A 236 -15.78 -15.53 -1.87
CA MET A 236 -17.24 -15.66 -1.85
C MET A 236 -17.67 -17.10 -1.57
N SER A 237 -16.95 -18.10 -2.07
CA SER A 237 -17.23 -19.52 -1.77
C SER A 237 -17.08 -19.85 -0.29
N LEU A 238 -16.11 -19.21 0.40
CA LEU A 238 -15.91 -19.38 1.84
C LEU A 238 -17.00 -18.71 2.69
N LEU A 239 -17.67 -17.70 2.16
CA LEU A 239 -18.63 -16.88 2.91
C LEU A 239 -20.09 -17.23 2.60
N THR A 240 -20.38 -17.98 1.54
CA THR A 240 -21.76 -18.43 1.25
C THR A 240 -22.15 -19.64 2.10
N SER A 241 -23.37 -19.65 2.67
CA SER A 241 -23.91 -20.79 3.42
C SER A 241 -24.50 -21.88 2.52
N ASP A 242 -24.83 -21.57 1.28
CA ASP A 242 -25.35 -22.50 0.28
C ASP A 242 -24.21 -23.37 -0.26
N ALA A 243 -24.29 -24.67 -0.06
CA ALA A 243 -23.25 -25.62 -0.47
C ALA A 243 -23.14 -25.76 -2.01
N ASP A 244 -24.26 -25.71 -2.73
CA ASP A 244 -24.28 -25.82 -4.19
C ASP A 244 -23.69 -24.52 -4.80
N ALA A 245 -24.08 -23.38 -4.30
CA ALA A 245 -23.48 -22.10 -4.69
C ALA A 245 -22.00 -22.03 -4.36
N SER A 246 -21.55 -22.52 -3.19
CA SER A 246 -20.14 -22.61 -2.84
C SER A 246 -19.37 -23.45 -3.84
N THR A 247 -19.88 -24.63 -4.21
CA THR A 247 -19.25 -25.54 -5.17
C THR A 247 -19.13 -24.90 -6.55
N ALA A 248 -20.18 -24.21 -7.02
CA ALA A 248 -20.16 -23.49 -8.29
C ALA A 248 -19.11 -22.36 -8.30
N LEU A 249 -19.02 -21.59 -7.22
CA LEU A 249 -18.02 -20.51 -7.08
C LEU A 249 -16.59 -21.05 -7.06
N VAL A 250 -16.33 -22.19 -6.40
CA VAL A 250 -15.01 -22.84 -6.41
C VAL A 250 -14.65 -23.33 -7.81
N ALA A 251 -15.60 -23.92 -8.55
CA ALA A 251 -15.35 -24.38 -9.92
C ALA A 251 -14.98 -23.22 -10.85
N GLU A 252 -15.74 -22.10 -10.79
CA GLU A 252 -15.41 -20.89 -11.56
C GLU A 252 -14.05 -20.29 -11.12
N ALA A 253 -13.79 -20.24 -9.81
CA ALA A 253 -12.51 -19.74 -9.28
C ALA A 253 -11.32 -20.54 -9.81
N LEU A 254 -11.46 -21.89 -9.88
CA LEU A 254 -10.40 -22.75 -10.37
C LEU A 254 -10.11 -22.51 -11.87
N GLU A 255 -11.16 -22.37 -12.69
CA GLU A 255 -11.02 -22.01 -14.10
C GLU A 255 -10.28 -20.68 -14.29
N MET A 256 -10.67 -19.67 -13.52
CA MET A 256 -10.01 -18.36 -13.56
C MET A 256 -8.54 -18.45 -13.11
N ALA A 257 -8.25 -19.18 -12.03
CA ALA A 257 -6.90 -19.35 -11.50
C ALA A 257 -5.97 -20.08 -12.48
N GLU A 258 -6.46 -21.15 -13.11
CA GLU A 258 -5.73 -21.90 -14.14
C GLU A 258 -5.46 -21.01 -15.37
N ARG A 259 -6.45 -20.22 -15.78
CA ARG A 259 -6.29 -19.28 -16.89
C ARG A 259 -5.26 -18.22 -16.58
N ALA A 260 -5.29 -17.62 -15.37
CA ALA A 260 -4.31 -16.64 -14.93
C ALA A 260 -2.87 -17.18 -15.00
N THR A 261 -2.63 -18.35 -14.41
CA THR A 261 -1.29 -18.97 -14.40
C THR A 261 -0.84 -19.50 -15.79
N THR A 262 -1.78 -19.78 -16.69
CA THR A 262 -1.46 -20.12 -18.09
C THR A 262 -1.02 -18.89 -18.88
N LEU A 263 -1.68 -17.73 -18.65
CA LEU A 263 -1.35 -16.47 -19.32
C LEU A 263 -0.02 -15.89 -18.85
N ASP A 264 0.23 -15.93 -17.55
CA ASP A 264 1.49 -15.46 -16.96
C ASP A 264 1.94 -16.39 -15.81
N PRO A 265 2.72 -17.42 -16.11
CA PRO A 265 3.21 -18.35 -15.09
C PRO A 265 4.24 -17.75 -14.13
N LEU A 266 4.81 -16.58 -14.47
CA LEU A 266 5.79 -15.85 -13.64
C LEU A 266 5.19 -14.68 -12.88
N ASP A 267 3.87 -14.49 -12.93
CA ASP A 267 3.20 -13.51 -12.09
C ASP A 267 2.90 -14.08 -10.70
N GLY A 268 3.48 -13.46 -9.66
CA GLY A 268 3.32 -13.91 -8.27
C GLY A 268 1.87 -13.84 -7.79
N TRP A 269 1.10 -12.84 -8.25
CA TRP A 269 -0.31 -12.74 -7.89
C TRP A 269 -1.15 -13.88 -8.47
N SER A 270 -0.95 -14.23 -9.75
CA SER A 270 -1.61 -15.37 -10.39
C SER A 270 -1.31 -16.69 -9.67
N GLN A 271 -0.04 -16.91 -9.26
CA GLN A 271 0.35 -18.08 -8.49
C GLN A 271 -0.29 -18.10 -7.10
N ALA A 272 -0.33 -16.96 -6.40
CA ALA A 272 -0.96 -16.85 -5.07
C ALA A 272 -2.48 -17.04 -5.12
N ALA A 273 -3.16 -16.47 -6.11
CA ALA A 273 -4.60 -16.64 -6.32
C ALA A 273 -4.94 -18.12 -6.62
N HIS A 274 -4.13 -18.79 -7.45
CA HIS A 274 -4.29 -20.21 -7.73
C HIS A 274 -4.05 -21.06 -6.46
N GLY A 275 -2.99 -20.77 -5.69
CA GLY A 275 -2.72 -21.44 -4.41
C GLY A 275 -3.90 -21.31 -3.45
N TRP A 276 -4.47 -20.10 -3.32
CA TRP A 276 -5.63 -19.90 -2.47
C TRP A 276 -6.86 -20.67 -2.95
N THR A 277 -7.14 -20.69 -4.26
CA THR A 277 -8.23 -21.49 -4.81
C THR A 277 -8.04 -22.97 -4.52
N LEU A 278 -6.82 -23.53 -4.69
CA LEU A 278 -6.53 -24.91 -4.36
C LEU A 278 -6.74 -25.23 -2.87
N SER A 279 -6.46 -24.29 -1.97
CA SER A 279 -6.62 -24.53 -0.54
C SER A 279 -8.08 -24.78 -0.11
N VAL A 280 -9.06 -24.30 -0.86
CA VAL A 280 -10.49 -24.54 -0.60
C VAL A 280 -11.03 -25.80 -1.30
N THR A 281 -10.27 -26.41 -2.23
CA THR A 281 -10.61 -27.70 -2.85
C THR A 281 -10.12 -28.91 -2.04
N GLY A 282 -9.31 -28.68 -1.00
CA GLY A 282 -8.68 -29.73 -0.20
C GLY A 282 -7.28 -30.14 -0.69
N ASP A 283 -6.77 -29.57 -1.79
CA ASP A 283 -5.39 -29.79 -2.26
C ASP A 283 -4.42 -28.87 -1.51
N SER A 284 -4.21 -29.15 -0.22
CA SER A 284 -3.30 -28.36 0.62
C SER A 284 -1.85 -28.42 0.10
N GLU A 285 -1.41 -29.52 -0.45
CA GLU A 285 -0.06 -29.66 -0.99
C GLU A 285 0.14 -28.82 -2.25
N GLY A 286 -0.80 -28.86 -3.19
CA GLY A 286 -0.80 -28.01 -4.39
C GLY A 286 -0.88 -26.54 -4.02
N ALA A 287 -1.72 -26.19 -3.06
CA ALA A 287 -1.86 -24.83 -2.53
C ALA A 287 -0.53 -24.27 -1.99
N LEU A 288 0.16 -25.05 -1.12
CA LEU A 288 1.45 -24.63 -0.56
C LEU A 288 2.58 -24.57 -1.61
N ARG A 289 2.57 -25.48 -2.61
CA ARG A 289 3.52 -25.38 -3.72
C ARG A 289 3.35 -24.06 -4.48
N ARG A 290 2.12 -23.68 -4.82
CA ARG A 290 1.82 -22.41 -5.51
C ARG A 290 2.17 -21.20 -4.63
N ALA A 291 1.88 -21.25 -3.34
CA ALA A 291 2.20 -20.21 -2.40
C ALA A 291 3.72 -19.95 -2.31
N ARG A 292 4.55 -21.01 -2.30
CA ARG A 292 6.02 -20.85 -2.31
C ARG A 292 6.52 -20.27 -3.64
N ILE A 293 5.99 -20.70 -4.78
CA ILE A 293 6.31 -20.09 -6.08
C ILE A 293 5.95 -18.60 -6.08
N ALA A 294 4.78 -18.24 -5.56
CA ALA A 294 4.35 -16.85 -5.47
C ALA A 294 5.28 -16.02 -4.57
N LEU A 295 5.76 -16.58 -3.47
CA LEU A 295 6.72 -15.93 -2.56
C LEU A 295 8.05 -15.65 -3.26
N ASP A 296 8.57 -16.63 -4.03
CA ASP A 296 9.82 -16.47 -4.78
C ASP A 296 9.70 -15.40 -5.88
N LEU A 297 8.55 -15.32 -6.54
CA LEU A 297 8.27 -14.35 -7.62
C LEU A 297 8.00 -12.95 -7.10
N SER A 298 7.34 -12.80 -5.95
CA SER A 298 6.88 -11.53 -5.42
C SER A 298 7.10 -11.39 -3.90
N PRO A 299 8.37 -11.45 -3.40
CA PRO A 299 8.68 -11.57 -1.98
C PRO A 299 8.34 -10.32 -1.15
N GLN A 300 8.00 -9.20 -1.77
CA GLN A 300 7.66 -7.95 -1.10
C GLN A 300 6.28 -7.40 -1.47
N ASP A 301 5.58 -8.03 -2.42
CA ASP A 301 4.22 -7.58 -2.78
C ASP A 301 3.24 -7.91 -1.65
N GLY A 302 2.73 -6.87 -0.97
CA GLY A 302 1.93 -7.03 0.24
C GLY A 302 0.62 -7.78 0.02
N HIS A 303 -0.03 -7.61 -1.13
CA HIS A 303 -1.27 -8.34 -1.44
C HIS A 303 -0.99 -9.81 -1.75
N THR A 304 0.08 -10.11 -2.49
CA THR A 304 0.52 -11.48 -2.74
C THR A 304 0.88 -12.17 -1.42
N LEU A 305 1.62 -11.49 -0.53
CA LEU A 305 1.96 -12.02 0.79
C LEU A 305 0.73 -12.31 1.66
N ASP A 306 -0.29 -11.46 1.63
CA ASP A 306 -1.55 -11.70 2.35
C ASP A 306 -2.29 -12.93 1.79
N LEU A 307 -2.34 -13.12 0.46
CA LEU A 307 -2.92 -14.32 -0.15
C LEU A 307 -2.15 -15.59 0.21
N ILE A 308 -0.81 -15.55 0.19
CA ILE A 308 0.05 -16.66 0.61
C ILE A 308 -0.24 -17.01 2.08
N GLY A 309 -0.34 -16.00 2.95
CA GLY A 309 -0.65 -16.19 4.36
C GLY A 309 -2.01 -16.86 4.60
N ILE A 310 -3.06 -16.42 3.90
CA ILE A 310 -4.39 -17.05 3.97
C ILE A 310 -4.36 -18.47 3.40
N THR A 311 -3.65 -18.70 2.30
CA THR A 311 -3.47 -20.04 1.70
C THR A 311 -2.82 -20.99 2.72
N ALA A 312 -1.73 -20.56 3.35
CA ALA A 312 -1.01 -21.37 4.34
C ALA A 312 -1.85 -21.62 5.60
N LEU A 313 -2.68 -20.63 6.01
CA LEU A 313 -3.62 -20.79 7.13
C LEU A 313 -4.64 -21.89 6.85
N LEU A 314 -5.27 -21.88 5.68
CA LEU A 314 -6.22 -22.91 5.25
C LEU A 314 -5.56 -24.29 5.08
N ALA A 315 -4.28 -24.31 4.66
CA ALA A 315 -3.50 -25.51 4.52
C ALA A 315 -2.90 -26.05 5.83
N ASN A 316 -3.16 -25.39 6.97
CA ASN A 316 -2.64 -25.73 8.30
C ASN A 316 -1.09 -25.72 8.40
N ASP A 317 -0.45 -24.70 7.82
CA ASP A 317 1.01 -24.45 7.99
C ASP A 317 1.25 -23.11 8.77
N PRO A 318 1.03 -23.10 10.11
CA PRO A 318 1.10 -21.87 10.90
C PRO A 318 2.50 -21.25 10.94
N LEU A 319 3.56 -22.04 10.72
CA LEU A 319 4.93 -21.51 10.65
C LEU A 319 5.14 -20.73 9.35
N PHE A 320 4.66 -21.23 8.24
CA PHE A 320 4.73 -20.50 6.96
C PHE A 320 3.80 -19.28 6.97
N VAL A 321 2.62 -19.36 7.62
CA VAL A 321 1.78 -18.16 7.85
C VAL A 321 2.57 -17.11 8.63
N SER A 322 3.21 -17.49 9.76
CA SER A 322 3.98 -16.57 10.59
C SER A 322 5.14 -15.91 9.82
N GLU A 323 5.86 -16.69 9.00
CA GLU A 323 6.96 -16.20 8.15
C GLU A 323 6.50 -15.12 7.16
N VAL A 324 5.43 -15.39 6.39
CA VAL A 324 5.00 -14.47 5.32
C VAL A 324 4.22 -13.27 5.82
N SER A 325 3.56 -13.39 6.98
CA SER A 325 2.80 -12.32 7.62
C SER A 325 3.56 -11.59 8.72
N ASP A 326 4.84 -11.86 8.93
CA ASP A 326 5.68 -11.20 9.92
C ASP A 326 5.50 -9.68 9.86
N PRO A 327 5.13 -9.01 10.97
CA PRO A 327 4.93 -7.57 11.02
C PRO A 327 6.14 -6.72 10.63
N ASP A 328 7.35 -7.25 10.75
CA ASP A 328 8.60 -6.57 10.42
C ASP A 328 9.03 -6.80 8.96
N ARG A 329 8.34 -7.68 8.24
CA ARG A 329 8.62 -7.92 6.83
C ARG A 329 8.25 -6.71 5.98
N SER A 330 9.17 -6.26 5.11
CA SER A 330 8.92 -5.17 4.15
C SER A 330 7.82 -5.54 3.16
N ARG A 331 6.86 -4.61 2.95
CA ARG A 331 5.75 -4.76 2.01
C ARG A 331 5.60 -3.54 1.13
N ILE A 332 5.39 -3.78 -0.15
CA ILE A 332 5.08 -2.75 -1.16
C ILE A 332 3.69 -3.04 -1.75
N GLY A 333 3.03 -2.01 -2.26
CA GLY A 333 1.72 -2.11 -2.93
C GLY A 333 0.79 -0.96 -2.55
N ILE A 334 -0.37 -0.92 -3.22
CA ILE A 334 -1.40 0.10 -3.02
C ILE A 334 -2.49 -0.46 -2.09
N GLY A 335 -2.94 0.34 -1.12
CA GLY A 335 -4.06 -0.03 -0.25
C GLY A 335 -3.63 -0.49 1.14
N ARG A 336 -4.45 -1.33 1.75
CA ARG A 336 -4.24 -1.87 3.11
C ARG A 336 -3.92 -3.34 3.03
N PHE A 337 -3.04 -3.80 3.93
CA PHE A 337 -2.65 -5.20 4.07
C PHE A 337 -3.22 -5.78 5.35
N ALA A 338 -3.45 -7.09 5.36
CA ALA A 338 -4.04 -7.82 6.50
C ALA A 338 -3.00 -8.54 7.38
N TYR A 339 -1.71 -8.37 7.10
CA TYR A 339 -0.64 -9.17 7.70
C TYR A 339 -0.71 -9.31 9.23
N ASN A 340 -1.06 -8.24 9.98
CA ASN A 340 -1.18 -8.37 11.43
C ASN A 340 -2.32 -9.32 11.85
N ASN A 341 -3.46 -9.29 11.13
CA ASN A 341 -4.57 -10.19 11.40
C ASN A 341 -4.22 -11.64 11.03
N ILE A 342 -3.52 -11.83 9.91
CA ILE A 342 -3.06 -13.14 9.44
C ILE A 342 -1.98 -13.69 10.40
N TYR A 343 -1.05 -12.84 10.85
CA TYR A 343 -0.06 -13.19 11.87
C TYR A 343 -0.72 -13.57 13.20
N GLY A 344 -1.70 -12.78 13.67
CA GLY A 344 -2.46 -13.10 14.87
C GLY A 344 -3.16 -14.47 14.78
N ALA A 345 -3.72 -14.82 13.60
CA ALA A 345 -4.30 -16.15 13.39
C ALA A 345 -3.24 -17.26 13.48
N SER A 346 -2.04 -17.08 12.93
CA SER A 346 -0.96 -18.06 13.05
C SER A 346 -0.52 -18.25 14.51
N GLN A 347 -0.42 -17.15 15.27
CA GLN A 347 -0.03 -17.21 16.67
C GLN A 347 -1.08 -17.95 17.53
N LEU A 348 -2.38 -17.84 17.19
CA LEU A 348 -3.42 -18.64 17.82
C LEU A 348 -3.25 -20.13 17.55
N MET A 349 -2.96 -20.53 16.30
CA MET A 349 -2.68 -21.92 15.94
C MET A 349 -1.42 -22.47 16.65
N LEU A 350 -0.44 -21.59 16.92
CA LEU A 350 0.78 -21.91 17.67
C LEU A 350 0.62 -21.79 19.19
N GLU A 351 -0.57 -21.48 19.68
CA GLU A 351 -0.89 -21.28 21.10
C GLU A 351 -0.11 -20.15 21.79
N ASN A 352 0.37 -19.17 21.02
CA ASN A 352 1.09 -18.00 21.51
C ASN A 352 0.10 -16.84 21.78
N TYR A 353 -0.73 -16.96 22.83
CA TYR A 353 -1.87 -16.09 23.08
C TYR A 353 -1.49 -14.62 23.32
N ASP A 354 -0.36 -14.35 24.00
CA ASP A 354 0.14 -12.97 24.16
C ASP A 354 0.43 -12.32 22.82
N ALA A 355 1.05 -13.06 21.89
CA ALA A 355 1.35 -12.57 20.56
C ALA A 355 0.08 -12.35 19.72
N VAL A 356 -0.98 -13.13 19.94
CA VAL A 356 -2.31 -12.90 19.33
C VAL A 356 -2.86 -11.53 19.74
N ILE A 357 -2.87 -11.25 21.05
CA ILE A 357 -3.39 -9.99 21.59
C ILE A 357 -2.56 -8.81 21.08
N GLU A 358 -1.24 -8.94 21.09
CA GLU A 358 -0.35 -7.90 20.56
C GLU A 358 -0.58 -7.63 19.06
N ALA A 359 -0.71 -8.69 18.25
CA ALA A 359 -0.92 -8.56 16.80
C ALA A 359 -2.23 -7.83 16.48
N PHE A 360 -3.34 -8.18 17.13
CA PHE A 360 -4.63 -7.52 16.90
C PHE A 360 -4.67 -6.10 17.46
N SER A 361 -4.01 -5.82 18.59
CA SER A 361 -3.86 -4.47 19.14
C SER A 361 -3.08 -3.58 18.14
N LYS A 362 -1.93 -4.05 17.66
CA LYS A 362 -1.13 -3.35 16.66
C LYS A 362 -1.88 -3.15 15.33
N ALA A 363 -2.72 -4.13 14.93
CA ALA A 363 -3.58 -3.99 13.76
C ALA A 363 -4.55 -2.81 13.92
N ALA A 364 -5.23 -2.71 15.06
CA ALA A 364 -6.15 -1.62 15.37
C ALA A 364 -5.44 -0.25 15.42
N GLU A 365 -4.29 -0.15 16.10
CA GLU A 365 -3.47 1.07 16.18
C GLU A 365 -3.00 1.56 14.80
N ARG A 366 -2.67 0.66 13.90
CA ARG A 366 -2.25 0.98 12.51
C ARG A 366 -3.44 1.26 11.58
N GLY A 367 -4.67 1.21 12.11
CA GLY A 367 -5.90 1.43 11.34
C GLY A 367 -6.19 0.31 10.34
N HIS A 368 -5.69 -0.90 10.60
CA HIS A 368 -6.10 -2.09 9.86
C HIS A 368 -7.58 -2.40 10.18
N PRO A 369 -8.32 -2.95 9.22
CA PRO A 369 -9.72 -3.25 9.45
C PRO A 369 -9.90 -4.24 10.61
N VAL A 370 -10.70 -3.87 11.60
CA VAL A 370 -11.27 -4.83 12.54
C VAL A 370 -12.32 -5.63 11.79
N SER A 371 -12.33 -6.94 11.98
CA SER A 371 -13.22 -7.87 11.29
C SER A 371 -13.80 -8.90 12.26
N PRO A 372 -14.92 -9.56 11.93
CA PRO A 372 -15.44 -10.62 12.80
C PRO A 372 -14.39 -11.69 13.16
N PRO A 373 -13.58 -12.22 12.22
CA PRO A 373 -12.51 -13.15 12.57
C PRO A 373 -11.47 -12.59 13.55
N SER A 374 -11.06 -11.33 13.41
CA SER A 374 -10.10 -10.75 14.35
C SER A 374 -10.64 -10.71 15.79
N LEU A 375 -11.96 -10.50 15.95
CA LEU A 375 -12.59 -10.46 17.28
C LEU A 375 -12.78 -11.84 17.89
N PHE A 376 -13.22 -12.86 17.14
CA PHE A 376 -13.35 -14.18 17.73
C PHE A 376 -12.01 -14.86 17.99
N LEU A 377 -10.96 -14.58 17.20
CA LEU A 377 -9.61 -15.08 17.48
C LEU A 377 -9.03 -14.39 18.71
N LEU A 378 -9.22 -13.08 18.85
CA LEU A 378 -8.84 -12.31 20.03
C LEU A 378 -9.58 -12.78 21.28
N ALA A 379 -10.90 -13.03 21.18
CA ALA A 379 -11.70 -13.59 22.26
C ALA A 379 -11.17 -14.94 22.72
N THR A 380 -10.77 -15.80 21.77
CA THR A 380 -10.19 -17.10 22.07
C THR A 380 -8.88 -16.96 22.84
N ALA A 381 -8.00 -16.08 22.43
CA ALA A 381 -6.75 -15.82 23.16
C ALA A 381 -7.01 -15.30 24.57
N TYR A 382 -7.95 -14.37 24.76
CA TYR A 382 -8.34 -13.90 26.09
C TYR A 382 -8.89 -15.03 26.96
N HIS A 383 -9.74 -15.90 26.41
CA HIS A 383 -10.29 -17.05 27.15
C HIS A 383 -9.19 -18.01 27.62
N GLU A 384 -8.29 -18.39 26.73
CA GLU A 384 -7.18 -19.30 27.04
C GLU A 384 -6.22 -18.75 28.12
N MET A 385 -6.11 -17.41 28.20
CA MET A 385 -5.35 -16.72 29.24
C MET A 385 -6.16 -16.48 30.54
N GLY A 386 -7.40 -16.95 30.63
CA GLY A 386 -8.26 -16.76 31.78
C GLY A 386 -8.90 -15.38 31.91
N ASN A 387 -8.76 -14.52 30.89
CA ASN A 387 -9.39 -13.21 30.84
C ASN A 387 -10.81 -13.31 30.26
N THR A 388 -11.74 -13.83 31.06
CA THR A 388 -13.14 -14.04 30.66
C THR A 388 -13.85 -12.74 30.27
N ALA A 389 -13.58 -11.64 30.97
CA ALA A 389 -14.17 -10.33 30.65
C ALA A 389 -13.69 -9.79 29.29
N GLY A 390 -12.43 -9.99 28.94
CA GLY A 390 -11.90 -9.65 27.61
C GLY A 390 -12.53 -10.49 26.51
N ALA A 391 -12.71 -11.79 26.73
CA ALA A 391 -13.33 -12.71 25.79
C ALA A 391 -14.80 -12.34 25.54
N GLU A 392 -15.59 -12.13 26.59
CA GLU A 392 -16.99 -11.70 26.53
C GLU A 392 -17.14 -10.39 25.76
N LYS A 393 -16.31 -9.39 26.09
CA LYS A 393 -16.31 -8.09 25.41
C LYS A 393 -16.07 -8.24 23.89
N ALA A 394 -15.07 -9.03 23.49
CA ALA A 394 -14.72 -9.17 22.08
C ALA A 394 -15.81 -9.91 21.29
N VAL A 395 -16.46 -10.94 21.88
CA VAL A 395 -17.58 -11.63 21.25
C VAL A 395 -18.81 -10.71 21.16
N SER A 396 -19.12 -9.96 22.21
CA SER A 396 -20.23 -8.98 22.20
C SER A 396 -20.01 -7.93 21.12
N GLU A 397 -18.83 -7.33 21.01
CA GLU A 397 -18.48 -6.35 19.99
C GLU A 397 -18.64 -6.91 18.57
N MET A 398 -18.25 -8.17 18.36
CA MET A 398 -18.46 -8.85 17.08
C MET A 398 -19.95 -8.97 16.72
N ILE A 399 -20.77 -9.43 17.67
CA ILE A 399 -22.20 -9.64 17.45
C ILE A 399 -22.92 -8.31 17.25
N ASP A 400 -22.60 -7.30 18.06
CA ASP A 400 -23.21 -5.97 17.97
C ASP A 400 -22.89 -5.28 16.64
N THR A 401 -21.65 -5.46 16.13
CA THR A 401 -21.20 -4.83 14.91
C THR A 401 -21.64 -5.59 13.66
N TRP A 402 -21.64 -6.92 13.71
CA TRP A 402 -21.99 -7.80 12.59
C TRP A 402 -22.98 -8.89 13.00
N PRO A 403 -24.24 -8.55 13.33
CA PRO A 403 -25.23 -9.48 13.88
C PRO A 403 -25.57 -10.67 12.97
N ASN A 404 -25.37 -10.51 11.66
CA ASN A 404 -25.67 -11.56 10.67
C ASN A 404 -24.41 -12.27 10.14
N PHE A 405 -23.27 -12.09 10.79
CA PHE A 405 -22.03 -12.75 10.34
C PHE A 405 -22.06 -14.24 10.71
N PRO A 406 -21.87 -15.16 9.75
CA PRO A 406 -21.94 -16.59 9.98
C PRO A 406 -20.63 -17.10 10.63
N ALA A 407 -20.36 -16.69 11.88
CA ALA A 407 -19.09 -16.92 12.54
C ALA A 407 -18.74 -18.41 12.64
N ARG A 408 -19.70 -19.28 12.98
CA ARG A 408 -19.48 -20.72 13.13
C ARG A 408 -19.08 -21.39 11.81
N GLU A 409 -19.77 -21.05 10.74
CA GLU A 409 -19.52 -21.56 9.40
C GLU A 409 -18.15 -21.10 8.90
N VAL A 410 -17.81 -19.83 9.14
CA VAL A 410 -16.50 -19.28 8.78
C VAL A 410 -15.39 -19.98 9.56
N VAL A 411 -15.53 -20.17 10.87
CA VAL A 411 -14.56 -20.91 11.69
C VAL A 411 -14.40 -22.35 11.18
N ALA A 412 -15.53 -23.02 10.89
CA ALA A 412 -15.49 -24.39 10.39
C ALA A 412 -14.74 -24.54 9.06
N ARG A 413 -14.84 -23.54 8.19
CA ARG A 413 -14.17 -23.53 6.87
C ARG A 413 -12.73 -23.06 6.94
N PHE A 414 -12.42 -22.01 7.69
CA PHE A 414 -11.05 -21.51 7.81
C PHE A 414 -10.13 -22.46 8.55
N PHE A 415 -10.63 -23.19 9.53
CA PHE A 415 -9.87 -24.18 10.31
C PHE A 415 -10.29 -25.62 9.99
N VAL A 416 -10.67 -25.89 8.73
CA VAL A 416 -11.08 -27.25 8.31
C VAL A 416 -9.97 -28.27 8.55
N ASN A 417 -8.74 -27.89 8.34
CA ASN A 417 -7.53 -28.73 8.50
C ASN A 417 -6.87 -28.57 9.87
N ASP A 418 -7.41 -27.74 10.77
CA ASP A 418 -6.97 -27.59 12.15
C ASP A 418 -8.14 -27.78 13.14
N PRO A 419 -8.49 -29.04 13.46
CA PRO A 419 -9.62 -29.34 14.36
C PRO A 419 -9.39 -28.85 15.79
N ALA A 420 -8.14 -28.68 16.24
CA ALA A 420 -7.82 -28.21 17.59
C ALA A 420 -8.17 -26.72 17.73
N THR A 421 -7.65 -25.87 16.86
CA THR A 421 -7.99 -24.44 16.86
C THR A 421 -9.47 -24.22 16.57
N ARG A 422 -10.04 -24.95 15.61
CA ARG A 422 -11.48 -24.90 15.33
C ARG A 422 -12.33 -25.16 16.57
N SER A 423 -12.03 -26.21 17.33
CA SER A 423 -12.81 -26.57 18.52
C SER A 423 -12.68 -25.52 19.62
N ARG A 424 -11.49 -24.95 19.84
CA ARG A 424 -11.28 -23.86 20.80
C ARG A 424 -12.09 -22.60 20.45
N VAL A 425 -12.02 -22.17 19.18
CA VAL A 425 -12.77 -20.97 18.73
C VAL A 425 -14.28 -21.20 18.82
N LEU A 426 -14.79 -22.35 18.39
CA LEU A 426 -16.20 -22.68 18.51
C LEU A 426 -16.67 -22.74 19.97
N PHE A 427 -15.88 -23.31 20.87
CA PHE A 427 -16.17 -23.33 22.31
C PHE A 427 -16.32 -21.91 22.88
N VAL A 428 -15.42 -20.99 22.51
CA VAL A 428 -15.48 -19.59 22.94
C VAL A 428 -16.72 -18.88 22.40
N LEU A 429 -17.03 -19.08 21.12
CA LEU A 429 -18.24 -18.55 20.52
C LEU A 429 -19.51 -19.09 21.22
N ASP A 430 -19.53 -20.38 21.55
CA ASP A 430 -20.66 -21.01 22.28
C ASP A 430 -20.80 -20.51 23.72
N THR A 431 -19.66 -20.22 24.37
CA THR A 431 -19.66 -19.79 25.78
C THR A 431 -20.12 -18.35 25.94
N TYR A 432 -19.75 -17.46 25.02
CA TYR A 432 -19.96 -16.02 25.17
C TYR A 432 -21.00 -15.44 24.21
N SER A 433 -21.56 -16.20 23.26
CA SER A 433 -22.71 -15.73 22.49
C SER A 433 -23.98 -15.77 23.33
N PRO A 434 -24.82 -14.74 23.31
CA PRO A 434 -26.13 -14.80 23.95
C PRO A 434 -26.94 -15.93 23.32
N SER A 435 -27.65 -16.68 24.18
CA SER A 435 -28.55 -17.79 23.80
C SER A 435 -29.77 -17.32 23.04
#